data_1b075ed7248232ee908d966551707540
#
_entry.id   1b075ed7248232ee908d966551707540
#
_cell.length_a   1.000
_cell.length_b   1.000
_cell.length_c   1.000
_cell.angle_alpha   90.00
_cell.angle_beta   90.00
_cell.angle_gamma   90.00
#
_symmetry.space_group_name_H-M   'P 1'
#
loop_
_entity.id
_entity.type
_entity.pdbx_description
1 polymer ?
#
loop_
_entity_poly.entity_id
_entity_poly.type
_entity_poly.pdbx_seq_one_letter_code
_entity_poly.pdbx_strand_id
1 'polypeptide(L)'
;MQMSIPFGESWQKFEVSDKTLRFTGRGRSLPPLQNLEKAIIEQLDAPTGTAPLKELARGKKNIVMLIEDNTRNTPLSDILPILVGYLNYHGVRDENISFLTAPGTHRVMTEEEIKEKIGPAMYGRFKVDQHNINDTESLVHLGYVMSGDYEIPVQLNRNALEADLLIGLGDIVPHSDAGYSGGAKIVQPGICGYATTAATHIVAALLADIPLGVVENPCRAGMEKVAEKAGLAFILNTVKNLDGEVVGLFGGDFVKAHRKGALLAEESYKVKITEPVDIVIVSASPCDIDYWQGEKGLVSAYFAVKPGGIIIFAAPCIEGLVHNHPSFREWLSLPLDKALIKARNTRLDDANADLVAADVAICNAKIREKARIFIVTAGLSEEDIGILGYEPFESVQEALYEALKRITGGTVGVLPKGGVSLPRLE
;
A
#
# COMPACT_ATOMS: atom_id res chain seq x y z
N MET A 1 15.70 20.76 -20.58
CA MET A 1 14.89 19.59 -21.03
C MET A 1 13.45 19.80 -20.63
N GLN A 2 12.50 19.60 -21.56
CA GLN A 2 11.06 19.56 -21.22
C GLN A 2 10.70 18.19 -20.63
N MET A 3 9.95 18.19 -19.55
CA MET A 3 9.50 16.99 -18.83
C MET A 3 8.02 17.09 -18.49
N SER A 4 7.43 15.95 -18.13
CA SER A 4 6.08 15.87 -17.59
C SER A 4 5.96 14.76 -16.58
N ILE A 5 5.08 14.94 -15.59
CA ILE A 5 4.69 13.93 -14.61
C ILE A 5 3.17 13.77 -14.58
N PRO A 6 2.64 12.57 -14.27
CA PRO A 6 1.20 12.34 -14.14
C PRO A 6 0.56 13.23 -13.06
N PHE A 7 -0.71 13.62 -13.30
CA PHE A 7 -1.54 14.36 -12.36
C PHE A 7 -3.00 13.99 -12.58
N GLY A 8 -3.45 12.92 -11.94
CA GLY A 8 -4.73 12.27 -12.25
C GLY A 8 -4.76 11.82 -13.72
N GLU A 9 -5.80 12.20 -14.42
CA GLU A 9 -5.95 11.93 -15.87
C GLU A 9 -5.17 12.92 -16.76
N SER A 10 -4.51 13.91 -16.16
CA SER A 10 -3.74 14.95 -16.85
C SER A 10 -2.24 14.86 -16.57
N TRP A 11 -1.49 15.86 -17.02
CA TRP A 11 -0.04 15.92 -16.88
C TRP A 11 0.40 17.32 -16.46
N GLN A 12 1.29 17.39 -15.47
CA GLN A 12 2.04 18.60 -15.15
C GLN A 12 3.30 18.65 -16.00
N LYS A 13 3.43 19.73 -16.81
CA LYS A 13 4.59 19.97 -17.69
C LYS A 13 5.51 21.00 -17.05
N PHE A 14 6.82 20.81 -17.20
CA PHE A 14 7.83 21.72 -16.68
C PHE A 14 9.15 21.61 -17.44
N GLU A 15 9.99 22.63 -17.29
CA GLU A 15 11.34 22.65 -17.84
C GLU A 15 12.37 22.59 -16.72
N VAL A 16 13.32 21.69 -16.84
CA VAL A 16 14.46 21.57 -15.93
C VAL A 16 15.76 21.63 -16.71
N SER A 17 16.76 22.30 -16.13
CA SER A 17 18.09 22.39 -16.74
C SER A 17 18.81 21.02 -16.65
N ASP A 18 19.39 20.57 -17.76
CA ASP A 18 20.21 19.35 -17.80
C ASP A 18 21.42 19.43 -16.84
N LYS A 19 21.88 20.66 -16.52
CA LYS A 19 22.98 20.89 -15.56
C LYS A 19 22.58 20.60 -14.12
N THR A 20 21.29 20.76 -13.77
CA THR A 20 20.76 20.57 -12.42
C THR A 20 20.10 19.22 -12.22
N LEU A 21 19.56 18.61 -13.27
CA LEU A 21 18.92 17.30 -13.21
C LEU A 21 19.96 16.20 -12.89
N ARG A 22 19.71 15.41 -11.86
CA ARG A 22 20.56 14.28 -11.42
C ARG A 22 20.00 12.93 -11.75
N PHE A 23 18.68 12.78 -11.59
CA PHE A 23 17.99 11.53 -11.93
C PHE A 23 16.54 11.78 -12.36
N THR A 24 16.03 10.83 -13.13
CA THR A 24 14.60 10.66 -13.37
C THR A 24 14.24 9.25 -12.94
N GLY A 25 13.31 9.13 -12.01
CA GLY A 25 12.86 7.88 -11.44
C GLY A 25 12.08 7.03 -12.44
N ARG A 26 12.82 6.41 -13.34
CA ARG A 26 12.33 5.33 -14.17
C ARG A 26 12.82 4.04 -13.52
N GLY A 27 11.90 3.28 -12.89
CA GLY A 27 12.21 1.92 -12.48
C GLY A 27 12.72 1.08 -13.66
N ARG A 28 13.24 -0.09 -13.38
CA ARG A 28 13.64 -1.02 -14.44
C ARG A 28 12.40 -1.45 -15.22
N SER A 29 12.37 -1.24 -16.52
CA SER A 29 11.34 -1.80 -17.39
C SER A 29 11.51 -3.32 -17.46
N LEU A 30 10.84 -4.04 -16.58
CA LEU A 30 10.75 -5.50 -16.65
C LEU A 30 9.67 -5.86 -17.67
N PRO A 31 9.95 -6.85 -18.55
CA PRO A 31 8.96 -7.27 -19.54
C PRO A 31 7.77 -7.95 -18.84
N PRO A 32 6.54 -7.74 -19.35
CA PRO A 32 5.37 -8.41 -18.82
C PRO A 32 5.42 -9.92 -19.03
N LEU A 33 4.68 -10.65 -18.20
CA LEU A 33 4.48 -12.09 -18.37
C LEU A 33 3.80 -12.35 -19.72
N GLN A 34 4.36 -13.25 -20.53
CA GLN A 34 3.83 -13.59 -21.84
C GLN A 34 2.52 -14.41 -21.77
N ASN A 35 2.36 -15.19 -20.72
CA ASN A 35 1.20 -16.06 -20.52
C ASN A 35 0.85 -16.12 -19.03
N LEU A 36 -0.17 -15.32 -18.65
CA LEU A 36 -0.63 -15.21 -17.28
C LEU A 36 -1.22 -16.52 -16.75
N GLU A 37 -2.03 -17.24 -17.58
CA GLU A 37 -2.65 -18.50 -17.21
C GLU A 37 -1.60 -19.56 -16.86
N LYS A 38 -0.62 -19.75 -17.74
CA LYS A 38 0.48 -20.69 -17.51
C LYS A 38 1.23 -20.34 -16.22
N ALA A 39 1.55 -19.06 -16.01
CA ALA A 39 2.26 -18.62 -14.83
C ALA A 39 1.44 -18.88 -13.54
N ILE A 40 0.13 -18.67 -13.57
CA ILE A 40 -0.75 -18.99 -12.45
C ILE A 40 -0.70 -20.48 -12.14
N ILE A 41 -0.95 -21.32 -13.14
CA ILE A 41 -0.98 -22.80 -12.96
C ILE A 41 0.35 -23.31 -12.38
N GLU A 42 1.48 -22.80 -12.86
CA GLU A 42 2.81 -23.16 -12.33
C GLU A 42 2.93 -22.83 -10.83
N GLN A 43 2.41 -21.67 -10.40
CA GLN A 43 2.42 -21.29 -8.98
C GLN A 43 1.46 -22.16 -8.13
N LEU A 44 0.36 -22.62 -8.70
CA LEU A 44 -0.62 -23.48 -8.00
C LEU A 44 -0.12 -24.92 -7.88
N ASP A 45 0.59 -25.44 -8.89
CA ASP A 45 1.14 -26.81 -8.90
C ASP A 45 2.49 -26.95 -8.19
N ALA A 46 3.33 -25.92 -8.23
CA ALA A 46 4.66 -25.91 -7.61
C ALA A 46 4.87 -24.65 -6.76
N PRO A 47 4.07 -24.43 -5.70
CA PRO A 47 4.11 -23.24 -4.88
C PRO A 47 5.38 -23.18 -4.04
N THR A 48 5.71 -21.97 -3.59
CA THR A 48 6.84 -21.74 -2.69
C THR A 48 6.48 -22.09 -1.26
N GLY A 49 7.12 -23.11 -0.70
CA GLY A 49 7.13 -23.37 0.76
C GLY A 49 5.87 -24.02 1.34
N THR A 50 4.95 -24.48 0.50
CA THR A 50 3.76 -25.23 0.89
C THR A 50 3.42 -26.30 -0.13
N ALA A 51 2.42 -27.15 0.13
CA ALA A 51 1.91 -28.15 -0.80
C ALA A 51 1.16 -27.51 -1.99
N PRO A 52 1.05 -28.19 -3.14
CA PRO A 52 0.22 -27.75 -4.26
C PRO A 52 -1.20 -27.39 -3.83
N LEU A 53 -1.79 -26.34 -4.44
CA LEU A 53 -3.10 -25.86 -4.02
C LEU A 53 -4.19 -26.94 -4.14
N LYS A 54 -4.13 -27.82 -5.15
CA LYS A 54 -5.02 -28.98 -5.29
C LYS A 54 -5.01 -29.94 -4.10
N GLU A 55 -3.87 -30.05 -3.42
CA GLU A 55 -3.75 -30.88 -2.22
C GLU A 55 -4.31 -30.18 -0.99
N LEU A 56 -4.02 -28.87 -0.83
CA LEU A 56 -4.58 -28.06 0.23
C LEU A 56 -6.11 -27.97 0.16
N ALA A 57 -6.67 -27.90 -1.04
CA ALA A 57 -8.11 -27.76 -1.30
C ALA A 57 -8.88 -29.10 -1.23
N ARG A 58 -8.17 -30.24 -1.19
CA ARG A 58 -8.81 -31.56 -1.21
C ARG A 58 -9.77 -31.75 -0.02
N GLY A 59 -11.05 -31.99 -0.32
CA GLY A 59 -12.10 -32.25 0.67
C GLY A 59 -12.56 -31.02 1.46
N LYS A 60 -12.03 -29.84 1.17
CA LYS A 60 -12.44 -28.59 1.79
C LYS A 60 -13.82 -28.17 1.30
N LYS A 61 -14.67 -27.67 2.22
CA LYS A 61 -16.06 -27.30 1.95
C LYS A 61 -16.33 -25.81 2.17
N ASN A 62 -15.39 -25.11 2.78
CA ASN A 62 -15.46 -23.68 2.99
C ASN A 62 -14.10 -23.06 2.64
N ILE A 63 -13.93 -22.65 1.38
CA ILE A 63 -12.72 -21.99 0.88
C ILE A 63 -13.03 -20.51 0.77
N VAL A 64 -12.34 -19.72 1.57
CA VAL A 64 -12.47 -18.25 1.55
C VAL A 64 -11.25 -17.63 0.86
N MET A 65 -11.49 -16.84 -0.18
CA MET A 65 -10.46 -16.07 -0.85
C MET A 65 -10.54 -14.62 -0.40
N LEU A 66 -9.50 -14.16 0.28
CA LEU A 66 -9.32 -12.75 0.62
C LEU A 66 -8.87 -12.00 -0.63
N ILE A 67 -9.59 -10.94 -0.98
CA ILE A 67 -9.32 -10.11 -2.15
C ILE A 67 -9.15 -8.64 -1.73
N GLU A 68 -8.26 -7.94 -2.42
CA GLU A 68 -8.03 -6.51 -2.20
C GLU A 68 -9.20 -5.64 -2.68
N ASP A 69 -9.32 -4.46 -2.12
CA ASP A 69 -10.28 -3.43 -2.53
C ASP A 69 -9.85 -2.65 -3.79
N ASN A 70 -10.64 -1.65 -4.17
CA ASN A 70 -10.42 -0.80 -5.35
C ASN A 70 -9.19 0.12 -5.23
N THR A 71 -8.59 0.28 -4.05
CA THR A 71 -7.34 1.06 -3.89
C THR A 71 -6.09 0.31 -4.36
N ARG A 72 -6.24 -0.92 -4.84
CA ARG A 72 -5.17 -1.78 -5.35
C ARG A 72 -5.50 -2.24 -6.78
N ASN A 73 -4.47 -2.40 -7.58
CA ASN A 73 -4.60 -2.69 -9.02
C ASN A 73 -4.22 -4.13 -9.39
N THR A 74 -4.44 -5.10 -8.46
CA THR A 74 -4.31 -6.52 -8.80
C THR A 74 -5.36 -6.89 -9.84
N PRO A 75 -4.98 -7.51 -10.97
CA PRO A 75 -5.92 -7.87 -12.04
C PRO A 75 -6.74 -9.12 -11.67
N LEU A 76 -7.61 -8.97 -10.66
CA LEU A 76 -8.39 -10.08 -10.13
C LEU A 76 -9.39 -10.63 -11.15
N SER A 77 -9.94 -9.77 -12.03
CA SER A 77 -10.82 -10.18 -13.13
C SER A 77 -10.19 -11.19 -14.07
N ASP A 78 -8.85 -11.16 -14.22
CA ASP A 78 -8.10 -12.10 -15.07
C ASP A 78 -7.61 -13.31 -14.26
N ILE A 79 -7.27 -13.14 -12.99
CA ILE A 79 -6.70 -14.18 -12.12
C ILE A 79 -7.79 -15.14 -11.62
N LEU A 80 -8.92 -14.61 -11.15
CA LEU A 80 -9.96 -15.41 -10.49
C LEU A 80 -10.57 -16.49 -11.39
N PRO A 81 -10.88 -16.25 -12.68
CA PRO A 81 -11.39 -17.30 -13.56
C PRO A 81 -10.45 -18.49 -13.68
N ILE A 82 -9.14 -18.24 -13.74
CA ILE A 82 -8.11 -19.28 -13.85
C ILE A 82 -7.99 -20.03 -12.52
N LEU A 83 -7.89 -19.33 -11.41
CA LEU A 83 -7.76 -19.93 -10.08
C LEU A 83 -8.99 -20.79 -9.72
N VAL A 84 -10.20 -20.25 -9.94
CA VAL A 84 -11.45 -20.99 -9.72
C VAL A 84 -11.55 -22.19 -10.68
N GLY A 85 -11.22 -22.00 -11.97
CA GLY A 85 -11.18 -23.09 -12.96
C GLY A 85 -10.23 -24.22 -12.55
N TYR A 86 -9.06 -23.86 -12.02
CA TYR A 86 -8.12 -24.84 -11.47
C TYR A 86 -8.72 -25.63 -10.29
N LEU A 87 -9.35 -24.94 -9.34
CA LEU A 87 -9.99 -25.60 -8.18
C LEU A 87 -11.15 -26.50 -8.61
N ASN A 88 -11.99 -26.05 -9.55
CA ASN A 88 -13.08 -26.85 -10.11
C ASN A 88 -12.56 -28.09 -10.82
N TYR A 89 -11.51 -27.98 -11.64
CA TYR A 89 -10.87 -29.11 -12.31
C TYR A 89 -10.38 -30.17 -11.31
N HIS A 90 -9.96 -29.76 -10.12
CA HIS A 90 -9.54 -30.65 -9.03
C HIS A 90 -10.66 -31.03 -8.05
N GLY A 91 -11.93 -30.82 -8.43
CA GLY A 91 -13.11 -31.33 -7.72
C GLY A 91 -13.68 -30.43 -6.63
N VAL A 92 -13.21 -29.18 -6.51
CA VAL A 92 -13.85 -28.17 -5.64
C VAL A 92 -15.08 -27.64 -6.36
N ARG A 93 -16.23 -27.60 -5.68
CA ARG A 93 -17.47 -27.07 -6.25
C ARG A 93 -17.61 -25.58 -5.97
N ASP A 94 -18.30 -24.83 -6.81
CA ASP A 94 -18.52 -23.40 -6.66
C ASP A 94 -19.14 -23.03 -5.30
N GLU A 95 -20.08 -23.83 -4.84
CA GLU A 95 -20.75 -23.62 -3.55
C GLU A 95 -19.81 -23.67 -2.34
N ASN A 96 -18.60 -24.23 -2.53
CA ASN A 96 -17.56 -24.28 -1.49
C ASN A 96 -16.59 -23.09 -1.55
N ILE A 97 -16.79 -22.16 -2.47
CA ILE A 97 -15.91 -21.00 -2.68
C ILE A 97 -16.66 -19.71 -2.39
N SER A 98 -16.05 -18.82 -1.63
CA SER A 98 -16.55 -17.48 -1.42
C SER A 98 -15.40 -16.47 -1.42
N PHE A 99 -15.72 -15.20 -1.66
CA PHE A 99 -14.79 -14.09 -1.58
C PHE A 99 -15.08 -13.22 -0.35
N LEU A 100 -14.02 -12.71 0.28
CA LEU A 100 -14.12 -11.73 1.34
C LEU A 100 -13.19 -10.58 0.97
N THR A 101 -13.75 -9.38 0.77
CA THR A 101 -12.93 -8.20 0.52
C THR A 101 -12.21 -7.78 1.79
N ALA A 102 -10.98 -7.34 1.64
CA ALA A 102 -10.06 -7.00 2.72
C ALA A 102 -9.64 -5.51 2.66
N PRO A 103 -10.57 -4.55 2.89
CA PRO A 103 -10.31 -3.13 2.77
C PRO A 103 -9.47 -2.55 3.92
N GLY A 104 -9.35 -3.27 5.04
CA GLY A 104 -8.75 -2.72 6.25
C GLY A 104 -9.55 -1.53 6.79
N THR A 105 -8.96 -0.33 6.78
CA THR A 105 -9.58 0.92 7.22
C THR A 105 -10.25 1.71 6.10
N HIS A 106 -10.12 1.26 4.85
CA HIS A 106 -10.77 1.92 3.73
C HIS A 106 -12.29 1.72 3.77
N ARG A 107 -13.02 2.52 2.99
CA ARG A 107 -14.47 2.32 2.81
C ARG A 107 -14.75 0.99 2.12
N VAL A 108 -15.91 0.43 2.37
CA VAL A 108 -16.42 -0.71 1.61
C VAL A 108 -16.65 -0.30 0.14
N MET A 109 -16.51 -1.26 -0.76
CA MET A 109 -16.75 -1.05 -2.19
C MET A 109 -18.26 -1.04 -2.51
N THR A 110 -18.64 -0.29 -3.54
CA THR A 110 -19.98 -0.41 -4.13
C THR A 110 -20.11 -1.73 -4.91
N GLU A 111 -21.35 -2.10 -5.28
CA GLU A 111 -21.57 -3.30 -6.10
C GLU A 111 -20.89 -3.19 -7.46
N GLU A 112 -20.88 -2.01 -8.07
CA GLU A 112 -20.21 -1.74 -9.34
C GLU A 112 -18.70 -1.92 -9.22
N GLU A 113 -18.08 -1.39 -8.15
CA GLU A 113 -16.66 -1.54 -7.88
C GLU A 113 -16.27 -3.00 -7.64
N ILE A 114 -17.10 -3.77 -6.93
CA ILE A 114 -16.89 -5.21 -6.75
C ILE A 114 -16.95 -5.92 -8.11
N LYS A 115 -17.98 -5.62 -8.91
CA LYS A 115 -18.17 -6.24 -10.23
C LYS A 115 -17.02 -5.92 -11.18
N GLU A 116 -16.51 -4.71 -11.16
CA GLU A 116 -15.33 -4.32 -11.92
C GLU A 116 -14.09 -5.07 -11.41
N LYS A 117 -13.88 -5.09 -10.09
CA LYS A 117 -12.71 -5.70 -9.45
C LYS A 117 -12.56 -7.20 -9.71
N ILE A 118 -13.63 -7.97 -9.55
CA ILE A 118 -13.59 -9.43 -9.72
C ILE A 118 -14.02 -9.91 -11.12
N GLY A 119 -14.54 -9.00 -11.91
CA GLY A 119 -15.05 -9.28 -13.25
C GLY A 119 -16.49 -9.85 -13.26
N PRO A 120 -17.25 -9.58 -14.34
CA PRO A 120 -18.64 -10.01 -14.45
C PRO A 120 -18.84 -11.52 -14.45
N ALA A 121 -17.83 -12.30 -14.86
CA ALA A 121 -17.89 -13.78 -14.85
C ALA A 121 -17.87 -14.35 -13.41
N MET A 122 -17.27 -13.66 -12.46
CA MET A 122 -17.22 -14.07 -11.05
C MET A 122 -18.34 -13.45 -10.23
N TYR A 123 -18.71 -12.19 -10.54
CA TYR A 123 -19.81 -11.51 -9.88
C TYR A 123 -21.16 -12.22 -10.15
N GLY A 124 -21.91 -12.51 -9.10
CA GLY A 124 -23.16 -13.26 -9.17
C GLY A 124 -23.02 -14.78 -9.25
N ARG A 125 -21.82 -15.31 -9.53
CA ARG A 125 -21.52 -16.76 -9.45
C ARG A 125 -21.11 -17.18 -8.03
N PHE A 126 -20.46 -16.30 -7.31
CA PHE A 126 -19.95 -16.55 -5.96
C PHE A 126 -20.49 -15.55 -4.94
N LYS A 127 -20.58 -15.98 -3.69
CA LYS A 127 -20.84 -15.08 -2.57
C LYS A 127 -19.63 -14.17 -2.37
N VAL A 128 -19.87 -12.86 -2.27
CA VAL A 128 -18.87 -11.84 -1.95
C VAL A 128 -19.30 -11.13 -0.68
N ASP A 129 -18.58 -11.35 0.39
CA ASP A 129 -18.72 -10.60 1.63
C ASP A 129 -17.69 -9.47 1.69
N GLN A 130 -17.98 -8.42 2.42
CA GLN A 130 -17.05 -7.34 2.67
C GLN A 130 -16.71 -7.26 4.17
N HIS A 131 -15.42 -7.16 4.48
CA HIS A 131 -15.01 -6.83 5.84
C HIS A 131 -15.35 -5.37 6.13
N ASN A 132 -15.88 -5.12 7.32
CA ASN A 132 -16.12 -3.78 7.85
C ASN A 132 -15.49 -3.70 9.25
N ILE A 133 -14.47 -2.87 9.40
CA ILE A 133 -13.73 -2.68 10.65
C ILE A 133 -14.63 -2.20 11.81
N ASN A 134 -15.76 -1.56 11.50
CA ASN A 134 -16.72 -1.04 12.47
C ASN A 134 -17.78 -2.08 12.89
N ASP A 135 -17.86 -3.22 12.20
CA ASP A 135 -18.77 -4.32 12.57
C ASP A 135 -18.11 -5.23 13.61
N THR A 136 -18.19 -4.81 14.86
CA THR A 136 -17.56 -5.54 15.99
C THR A 136 -18.19 -6.91 16.25
N GLU A 137 -19.44 -7.17 15.83
CA GLU A 137 -20.10 -8.45 15.99
C GLU A 137 -19.53 -9.53 15.06
N SER A 138 -19.01 -9.11 13.92
CA SER A 138 -18.32 -9.98 12.96
C SER A 138 -16.90 -10.37 13.41
N LEU A 139 -16.37 -9.76 14.47
CA LEU A 139 -15.00 -9.95 14.92
C LEU A 139 -14.90 -11.01 16.04
N VAL A 140 -13.83 -11.80 15.98
CA VAL A 140 -13.46 -12.76 17.02
C VAL A 140 -12.11 -12.37 17.62
N HIS A 141 -12.04 -12.29 18.94
CA HIS A 141 -10.79 -12.00 19.67
C HIS A 141 -10.01 -13.29 19.92
N LEU A 142 -8.76 -13.35 19.45
CA LEU A 142 -7.88 -14.53 19.53
C LEU A 142 -6.67 -14.31 20.46
N GLY A 143 -6.82 -13.45 21.47
CA GLY A 143 -5.71 -13.09 22.38
C GLY A 143 -4.76 -12.10 21.72
N TYR A 144 -3.46 -12.31 21.92
CA TYR A 144 -2.43 -11.35 21.54
C TYR A 144 -1.29 -12.01 20.77
N VAL A 145 -0.52 -11.19 20.04
CA VAL A 145 0.79 -11.52 19.48
C VAL A 145 1.79 -10.41 19.80
N MET A 146 3.08 -10.74 19.83
CA MET A 146 4.14 -9.75 20.04
C MET A 146 4.71 -9.25 18.71
N SER A 147 4.90 -7.94 18.56
CA SER A 147 5.63 -7.32 17.46
C SER A 147 6.74 -6.44 18.03
N GLY A 148 7.97 -6.94 18.04
CA GLY A 148 9.02 -6.36 18.85
C GLY A 148 8.61 -6.37 20.33
N ASP A 149 8.64 -5.20 20.97
CA ASP A 149 8.23 -4.98 22.35
C ASP A 149 6.71 -4.68 22.50
N TYR A 150 5.97 -4.66 21.39
CA TYR A 150 4.55 -4.29 21.39
C TYR A 150 3.65 -5.53 21.41
N GLU A 151 2.66 -5.52 22.26
CA GLU A 151 1.59 -6.50 22.31
C GLU A 151 0.45 -6.04 21.38
N ILE A 152 0.13 -6.87 20.39
CA ILE A 152 -0.93 -6.61 19.40
C ILE A 152 -2.15 -7.46 19.75
N PRO A 153 -3.30 -6.90 20.11
CA PRO A 153 -4.54 -7.65 20.25
C PRO A 153 -4.99 -8.18 18.90
N VAL A 154 -5.43 -9.44 18.85
CA VAL A 154 -5.82 -10.08 17.58
C VAL A 154 -7.34 -10.18 17.50
N GLN A 155 -7.93 -9.35 16.66
CA GLN A 155 -9.36 -9.34 16.32
C GLN A 155 -9.49 -9.60 14.81
N LEU A 156 -10.16 -10.68 14.44
CA LEU A 156 -10.27 -11.13 13.06
C LEU A 156 -11.71 -11.38 12.64
N ASN A 157 -11.98 -11.17 11.35
CA ASN A 157 -13.27 -11.45 10.75
C ASN A 157 -13.64 -12.93 10.89
N ARG A 158 -14.85 -13.20 11.41
CA ARG A 158 -15.38 -14.55 11.69
C ARG A 158 -15.42 -15.41 10.44
N ASN A 159 -15.86 -14.87 9.29
CA ASN A 159 -15.97 -15.65 8.05
C ASN A 159 -14.61 -16.21 7.59
N ALA A 160 -13.53 -15.47 7.83
CA ALA A 160 -12.18 -15.95 7.53
C ALA A 160 -11.74 -17.07 8.49
N LEU A 161 -12.09 -16.96 9.76
CA LEU A 161 -11.74 -17.99 10.77
C LEU A 161 -12.55 -19.29 10.61
N GLU A 162 -13.73 -19.24 10.04
CA GLU A 162 -14.57 -20.40 9.75
C GLU A 162 -14.16 -21.12 8.45
N ALA A 163 -13.19 -20.59 7.72
CA ALA A 163 -12.69 -21.21 6.50
C ALA A 163 -11.93 -22.52 6.77
N ASP A 164 -12.19 -23.54 5.97
CA ASP A 164 -11.38 -24.77 5.91
C ASP A 164 -10.04 -24.51 5.22
N LEU A 165 -10.03 -23.52 4.29
CA LEU A 165 -8.87 -23.07 3.55
C LEU A 165 -8.99 -21.56 3.29
N LEU A 166 -8.03 -20.79 3.81
CA LEU A 166 -7.94 -19.35 3.61
C LEU A 166 -6.83 -19.04 2.60
N ILE A 167 -7.19 -18.34 1.52
CA ILE A 167 -6.29 -17.97 0.42
C ILE A 167 -6.25 -16.45 0.31
N GLY A 168 -5.08 -15.83 0.23
CA GLY A 168 -4.92 -14.39 0.06
C GLY A 168 -4.48 -14.02 -1.36
N LEU A 169 -5.18 -13.07 -1.99
CA LEU A 169 -4.87 -12.56 -3.33
C LEU A 169 -4.53 -11.06 -3.25
N GLY A 170 -3.46 -10.65 -3.94
CA GLY A 170 -3.06 -9.27 -3.91
C GLY A 170 -1.80 -8.96 -4.71
N ASP A 171 -1.25 -7.75 -4.55
CA ASP A 171 0.01 -7.35 -5.18
C ASP A 171 1.11 -6.99 -4.17
N ILE A 172 2.35 -7.05 -4.63
CA ILE A 172 3.53 -6.70 -3.85
C ILE A 172 4.12 -5.42 -4.44
N VAL A 173 3.92 -4.31 -3.72
CA VAL A 173 4.48 -2.98 -4.03
C VAL A 173 5.16 -2.41 -2.79
N PRO A 174 6.14 -1.49 -2.91
CA PRO A 174 6.72 -0.82 -1.75
C PRO A 174 5.67 -0.15 -0.85
N HIS A 175 5.86 -0.24 0.47
CA HIS A 175 4.92 0.29 1.46
C HIS A 175 5.66 0.91 2.65
N SER A 176 5.17 2.06 3.13
CA SER A 176 5.75 2.83 4.24
C SER A 176 5.92 2.02 5.52
N ASP A 177 4.91 1.26 5.93
CA ASP A 177 4.88 0.61 7.25
C ASP A 177 5.35 -0.85 7.19
N ALA A 178 4.84 -1.58 6.19
CA ALA A 178 5.06 -3.02 6.05
C ALA A 178 6.28 -3.39 5.19
N GLY A 179 7.05 -2.39 4.72
CA GLY A 179 8.11 -2.57 3.72
C GLY A 179 7.57 -2.81 2.31
N TYR A 180 6.70 -3.79 2.17
CA TYR A 180 5.95 -4.11 0.95
C TYR A 180 4.52 -4.50 1.29
N SER A 181 3.57 -4.31 0.35
CA SER A 181 2.22 -4.90 0.42
C SER A 181 2.23 -6.40 0.17
N GLY A 182 1.07 -7.02 0.06
CA GLY A 182 0.93 -8.46 -0.16
C GLY A 182 1.29 -9.32 1.05
N GLY A 183 1.31 -10.64 0.86
CA GLY A 183 1.55 -11.59 1.93
C GLY A 183 0.53 -11.47 3.07
N ALA A 184 1.02 -11.46 4.30
CA ALA A 184 0.22 -11.33 5.51
C ALA A 184 -0.63 -10.05 5.56
N LYS A 185 -0.30 -9.03 4.75
CA LYS A 185 -1.01 -7.74 4.76
C LYS A 185 -2.47 -7.86 4.30
N ILE A 186 -2.83 -8.89 3.55
CA ILE A 186 -4.22 -9.17 3.17
C ILE A 186 -5.08 -9.55 4.39
N VAL A 187 -4.46 -10.09 5.44
CA VAL A 187 -5.12 -10.37 6.72
C VAL A 187 -5.05 -9.16 7.63
N GLN A 188 -3.87 -8.59 7.80
CA GLN A 188 -3.68 -7.44 8.67
C GLN A 188 -3.03 -6.26 7.92
N PRO A 189 -3.76 -5.14 7.74
CA PRO A 189 -5.04 -4.79 8.38
C PRO A 189 -6.29 -5.37 7.70
N GLY A 190 -6.18 -5.99 6.54
CA GLY A 190 -7.23 -6.29 5.58
C GLY A 190 -8.58 -6.76 6.18
N ILE A 191 -8.56 -7.68 7.14
CA ILE A 191 -9.76 -8.27 7.77
C ILE A 191 -9.71 -8.20 9.30
N CYS A 192 -8.94 -7.26 9.85
CA CYS A 192 -8.76 -7.09 11.29
C CYS A 192 -9.69 -6.03 11.88
N GLY A 193 -9.97 -6.15 13.17
CA GLY A 193 -10.63 -5.10 13.94
C GLY A 193 -9.70 -3.90 14.21
N TYR A 194 -10.32 -2.81 14.68
CA TYR A 194 -9.63 -1.53 14.89
C TYR A 194 -8.40 -1.67 15.80
N ALA A 195 -8.53 -2.29 16.98
CA ALA A 195 -7.42 -2.39 17.93
C ALA A 195 -6.20 -3.14 17.37
N THR A 196 -6.41 -4.18 16.55
CA THR A 196 -5.34 -4.92 15.87
C THR A 196 -4.64 -4.02 14.85
N THR A 197 -5.43 -3.30 14.06
CA THR A 197 -4.94 -2.39 13.02
C THR A 197 -4.19 -1.22 13.65
N ALA A 198 -4.76 -0.56 14.65
CA ALA A 198 -4.15 0.56 15.38
C ALA A 198 -2.80 0.17 16.01
N ALA A 199 -2.74 -1.00 16.65
CA ALA A 199 -1.50 -1.48 17.26
C ALA A 199 -0.36 -1.60 16.24
N THR A 200 -0.63 -2.12 15.05
CA THR A 200 0.39 -2.28 14.01
C THR A 200 0.84 -0.95 13.42
N HIS A 201 -0.10 -0.04 13.18
CA HIS A 201 0.22 1.31 12.71
C HIS A 201 1.08 2.06 13.74
N ILE A 202 0.79 1.94 15.04
CA ILE A 202 1.64 2.54 16.07
C ILE A 202 3.04 1.92 16.09
N VAL A 203 3.18 0.63 15.87
CA VAL A 203 4.52 0.02 15.73
C VAL A 203 5.29 0.67 14.57
N ALA A 204 4.65 0.90 13.42
CA ALA A 204 5.27 1.56 12.28
C ALA A 204 5.62 3.04 12.58
N ALA A 205 4.67 3.80 13.14
CA ALA A 205 4.84 5.21 13.49
C ALA A 205 6.03 5.46 14.43
N LEU A 206 6.24 4.55 15.38
CA LEU A 206 7.27 4.66 16.41
C LEU A 206 8.66 4.16 15.97
N LEU A 207 8.80 3.59 14.77
CA LEU A 207 10.12 3.28 14.21
C LEU A 207 10.94 4.56 14.00
N ALA A 208 12.23 4.44 14.19
CA ALA A 208 13.16 5.56 14.01
C ALA A 208 13.16 6.09 12.57
N ASP A 209 13.00 5.20 11.60
CA ASP A 209 12.97 5.52 10.17
C ASP A 209 11.76 4.83 9.49
N ILE A 210 11.39 5.32 8.32
CA ILE A 210 10.29 4.77 7.52
C ILE A 210 10.77 3.49 6.83
N PRO A 211 10.13 2.32 7.05
CA PRO A 211 10.65 1.04 6.54
C PRO A 211 10.29 0.77 5.06
N LEU A 212 10.23 1.81 4.22
CA LEU A 212 9.91 1.64 2.79
C LEU A 212 10.86 0.67 2.11
N GLY A 213 10.32 -0.45 1.59
CA GLY A 213 11.10 -1.50 0.93
C GLY A 213 12.03 -2.29 1.87
N VAL A 214 11.80 -2.23 3.18
CA VAL A 214 12.51 -3.04 4.18
C VAL A 214 11.59 -4.18 4.60
N VAL A 215 11.84 -5.38 4.07
CA VAL A 215 10.97 -6.55 4.32
C VAL A 215 11.00 -6.96 5.78
N GLU A 216 12.19 -7.04 6.37
CA GLU A 216 12.36 -7.44 7.76
C GLU A 216 12.24 -6.21 8.67
N ASN A 217 11.02 -5.96 9.16
CA ASN A 217 10.73 -4.88 10.09
C ASN A 217 9.70 -5.32 11.13
N PRO A 218 9.62 -4.68 12.32
CA PRO A 218 8.71 -5.09 13.38
C PRO A 218 7.23 -5.08 12.97
N CYS A 219 6.80 -4.10 12.17
CA CYS A 219 5.42 -4.02 11.71
C CYS A 219 5.03 -5.27 10.87
N ARG A 220 5.86 -5.63 9.88
CA ARG A 220 5.69 -6.85 9.07
C ARG A 220 5.68 -8.12 9.92
N ALA A 221 6.59 -8.23 10.87
CA ALA A 221 6.67 -9.39 11.78
C ALA A 221 5.38 -9.57 12.60
N GLY A 222 4.77 -8.48 13.05
CA GLY A 222 3.47 -8.49 13.72
C GLY A 222 2.34 -8.97 12.79
N MET A 223 2.29 -8.43 11.57
CA MET A 223 1.31 -8.84 10.55
C MET A 223 1.38 -10.35 10.25
N GLU A 224 2.59 -10.91 10.15
CA GLU A 224 2.79 -12.32 9.87
C GLU A 224 2.27 -13.21 11.01
N LYS A 225 2.47 -12.82 12.26
CA LYS A 225 1.93 -13.53 13.42
C LYS A 225 0.39 -13.45 13.47
N VAL A 226 -0.19 -12.34 13.08
CA VAL A 226 -1.65 -12.20 12.98
C VAL A 226 -2.20 -13.09 11.86
N ALA A 227 -1.55 -13.11 10.70
CA ALA A 227 -1.94 -13.97 9.58
C ALA A 227 -1.80 -15.46 9.89
N GLU A 228 -0.80 -15.86 10.69
CA GLU A 228 -0.65 -17.22 11.21
C GLU A 228 -1.86 -17.60 12.09
N LYS A 229 -2.27 -16.70 13.00
CA LYS A 229 -3.48 -16.91 13.83
C LYS A 229 -4.77 -16.99 13.00
N ALA A 230 -4.84 -16.28 11.88
CA ALA A 230 -5.96 -16.37 10.95
C ALA A 230 -6.00 -17.68 10.17
N GLY A 231 -4.91 -18.46 10.16
CA GLY A 231 -4.80 -19.66 9.35
C GLY A 231 -4.62 -19.40 7.85
N LEU A 232 -3.99 -18.28 7.46
CA LEU A 232 -3.67 -17.99 6.07
C LEU A 232 -2.76 -19.08 5.49
N ALA A 233 -3.31 -19.96 4.64
CA ALA A 233 -2.63 -21.16 4.18
C ALA A 233 -1.91 -20.99 2.84
N PHE A 234 -2.36 -20.06 2.01
CA PHE A 234 -1.83 -19.84 0.67
C PHE A 234 -2.00 -18.39 0.24
N ILE A 235 -1.02 -17.85 -0.45
CA ILE A 235 -1.15 -16.58 -1.18
C ILE A 235 -0.91 -16.79 -2.67
N LEU A 236 -1.52 -15.93 -3.49
CA LEU A 236 -1.13 -15.72 -4.88
C LEU A 236 -1.01 -14.21 -5.09
N ASN A 237 0.23 -13.73 -5.16
CA ASN A 237 0.51 -12.31 -5.28
C ASN A 237 1.19 -11.99 -6.60
N THR A 238 0.80 -10.87 -7.21
CA THR A 238 1.42 -10.30 -8.39
C THR A 238 2.54 -9.32 -8.02
N VAL A 239 3.50 -9.15 -8.92
CA VAL A 239 4.38 -7.99 -9.00
C VAL A 239 4.18 -7.37 -10.36
N LYS A 240 4.07 -6.03 -10.41
CA LYS A 240 3.88 -5.27 -11.64
C LYS A 240 5.08 -4.37 -11.94
N ASN A 241 5.24 -3.98 -13.20
CA ASN A 241 6.15 -2.89 -13.56
C ASN A 241 5.47 -1.53 -13.37
N LEU A 242 6.21 -0.45 -13.63
CA LEU A 242 5.67 0.92 -13.51
C LEU A 242 4.57 1.24 -14.52
N ASP A 243 4.40 0.42 -15.56
CA ASP A 243 3.32 0.56 -16.55
C ASP A 243 2.05 -0.19 -16.12
N GLY A 244 2.09 -0.87 -14.97
CA GLY A 244 0.97 -1.62 -14.41
C GLY A 244 0.83 -3.05 -14.92
N GLU A 245 1.77 -3.51 -15.74
CA GLU A 245 1.76 -4.86 -16.32
C GLU A 245 2.34 -5.87 -15.33
N VAL A 246 1.74 -7.07 -15.25
CA VAL A 246 2.23 -8.15 -14.38
C VAL A 246 3.54 -8.70 -14.92
N VAL A 247 4.61 -8.61 -14.12
CA VAL A 247 5.95 -9.11 -14.44
C VAL A 247 6.33 -10.36 -13.64
N GLY A 248 5.56 -10.71 -12.62
CA GLY A 248 5.77 -11.91 -11.83
C GLY A 248 4.56 -12.29 -10.99
N LEU A 249 4.50 -13.59 -10.68
CA LEU A 249 3.51 -14.22 -9.80
C LEU A 249 4.21 -15.05 -8.75
N PHE A 250 3.70 -15.01 -7.51
CA PHE A 250 4.27 -15.70 -6.36
C PHE A 250 3.17 -16.37 -5.57
N GLY A 251 3.11 -17.71 -5.68
CA GLY A 251 2.14 -18.55 -4.99
C GLY A 251 2.78 -19.40 -3.90
N GLY A 252 2.07 -19.60 -2.80
CA GLY A 252 2.50 -20.50 -1.74
C GLY A 252 2.37 -19.97 -0.32
N ASP A 253 3.30 -20.35 0.54
CA ASP A 253 3.41 -19.88 1.92
C ASP A 253 3.49 -18.36 1.98
N PHE A 254 2.67 -17.74 2.82
CA PHE A 254 2.48 -16.28 2.83
C PHE A 254 3.74 -15.48 3.24
N VAL A 255 4.71 -16.12 3.90
CA VAL A 255 6.02 -15.53 4.18
C VAL A 255 7.00 -15.81 3.04
N LYS A 256 7.21 -17.08 2.69
CA LYS A 256 8.27 -17.47 1.76
C LYS A 256 8.00 -17.01 0.33
N ALA A 257 6.75 -17.15 -0.14
CA ALA A 257 6.36 -16.66 -1.46
C ALA A 257 6.41 -15.14 -1.53
N HIS A 258 5.94 -14.45 -0.47
CA HIS A 258 6.04 -13.00 -0.37
C HIS A 258 7.50 -12.51 -0.42
N ARG A 259 8.44 -13.13 0.29
CA ARG A 259 9.87 -12.75 0.26
C ARG A 259 10.45 -12.84 -1.17
N LYS A 260 10.10 -13.90 -1.92
CA LYS A 260 10.50 -14.00 -3.34
C LYS A 260 9.91 -12.88 -4.19
N GLY A 261 8.62 -12.57 -3.98
CA GLY A 261 7.95 -11.48 -4.67
C GLY A 261 8.54 -10.11 -4.33
N ALA A 262 8.90 -9.88 -3.07
CA ALA A 262 9.52 -8.63 -2.63
C ALA A 262 10.87 -8.37 -3.31
N LEU A 263 11.67 -9.42 -3.59
CA LEU A 263 12.93 -9.28 -4.36
C LEU A 263 12.65 -8.80 -5.79
N LEU A 264 11.63 -9.33 -6.46
CA LEU A 264 11.26 -8.86 -7.79
C LEU A 264 10.64 -7.47 -7.75
N ALA A 265 9.83 -7.17 -6.74
CA ALA A 265 9.24 -5.85 -6.52
C ALA A 265 10.33 -4.79 -6.30
N GLU A 266 11.37 -5.11 -5.52
CA GLU A 266 12.52 -4.22 -5.39
C GLU A 266 13.16 -3.92 -6.76
N GLU A 267 13.38 -4.95 -7.57
CA GLU A 267 13.94 -4.77 -8.92
C GLU A 267 13.06 -3.90 -9.82
N SER A 268 11.73 -4.08 -9.73
CA SER A 268 10.75 -3.37 -10.56
C SER A 268 10.59 -1.90 -10.18
N TYR A 269 10.52 -1.61 -8.88
CA TYR A 269 10.19 -0.28 -8.36
C TYR A 269 11.40 0.56 -7.95
N LYS A 270 12.59 -0.06 -7.91
CA LYS A 270 13.83 0.60 -7.50
C LYS A 270 14.21 1.74 -8.43
N VAL A 271 14.40 2.91 -7.85
CA VAL A 271 15.00 4.07 -8.49
C VAL A 271 16.40 4.26 -7.93
N LYS A 272 17.42 4.05 -8.78
CA LYS A 272 18.81 4.26 -8.41
C LYS A 272 19.11 5.74 -8.31
N ILE A 273 19.63 6.15 -7.17
CA ILE A 273 20.12 7.50 -6.93
C ILE A 273 21.55 7.42 -6.40
N THR A 274 22.45 8.25 -6.92
CA THR A 274 23.84 8.28 -6.45
C THR A 274 24.01 9.10 -5.19
N GLU A 275 23.15 10.13 -5.04
CA GLU A 275 23.11 11.00 -3.86
C GLU A 275 21.72 11.66 -3.76
N PRO A 276 21.27 12.03 -2.56
CA PRO A 276 20.09 12.85 -2.40
C PRO A 276 20.27 14.21 -3.07
N VAL A 277 19.17 14.79 -3.56
CA VAL A 277 19.16 16.07 -4.28
C VAL A 277 18.53 17.19 -3.44
N ASP A 278 18.76 18.43 -3.83
CA ASP A 278 18.24 19.61 -3.13
C ASP A 278 16.74 19.80 -3.37
N ILE A 279 16.24 19.41 -4.56
CA ILE A 279 14.84 19.55 -4.97
C ILE A 279 14.38 18.23 -5.57
N VAL A 280 13.29 17.64 -5.02
CA VAL A 280 12.63 16.47 -5.60
C VAL A 280 11.28 16.86 -6.15
N ILE A 281 11.05 16.62 -7.44
CA ILE A 281 9.72 16.73 -8.06
C ILE A 281 9.10 15.34 -8.06
N VAL A 282 7.93 15.18 -7.43
CA VAL A 282 7.28 13.89 -7.28
C VAL A 282 5.79 13.96 -7.60
N SER A 283 5.29 13.00 -8.39
CA SER A 283 3.86 12.77 -8.54
C SER A 283 3.38 11.69 -7.56
N ALA A 284 2.20 11.88 -6.98
CA ALA A 284 1.54 10.86 -6.16
C ALA A 284 1.09 9.63 -6.96
N SER A 285 1.02 9.72 -8.30
CA SER A 285 0.58 8.64 -9.18
C SER A 285 1.30 7.32 -8.88
N PRO A 286 0.58 6.18 -8.92
CA PRO A 286 -0.85 5.95 -9.21
C PRO A 286 -1.76 6.03 -7.96
N CYS A 287 -1.32 6.63 -6.87
CA CYS A 287 -2.00 6.67 -5.57
C CYS A 287 -2.61 8.05 -5.28
N ASP A 288 -3.15 8.75 -6.27
CA ASP A 288 -3.41 10.19 -6.25
C ASP A 288 -4.90 10.57 -6.12
N ILE A 289 -5.74 9.62 -5.72
CA ILE A 289 -7.20 9.82 -5.58
C ILE A 289 -7.53 10.77 -4.40
N ASP A 290 -6.86 10.61 -3.28
CA ASP A 290 -6.94 11.44 -2.08
C ASP A 290 -5.53 11.70 -1.52
N TYR A 291 -5.42 12.58 -0.52
CA TYR A 291 -4.13 12.86 0.11
C TYR A 291 -3.60 11.65 0.91
N TRP A 292 -4.49 10.91 1.58
CA TRP A 292 -4.11 9.73 2.37
C TRP A 292 -3.34 8.69 1.56
N GLN A 293 -3.79 8.42 0.34
CA GLN A 293 -3.07 7.51 -0.57
C GLN A 293 -1.88 8.23 -1.22
N GLY A 294 -2.03 9.51 -1.54
CA GLY A 294 -1.03 10.33 -2.22
C GLY A 294 0.25 10.53 -1.42
N GLU A 295 0.18 10.52 -0.09
CA GLU A 295 1.35 10.65 0.80
C GLU A 295 2.46 9.64 0.48
N LYS A 296 2.15 8.48 -0.11
CA LYS A 296 3.14 7.52 -0.58
C LYS A 296 4.18 8.14 -1.51
N GLY A 297 3.77 9.14 -2.31
CA GLY A 297 4.69 9.92 -3.14
C GLY A 297 5.68 10.73 -2.31
N LEU A 298 5.20 11.35 -1.22
CA LEU A 298 6.06 12.08 -0.28
C LEU A 298 7.04 11.14 0.43
N VAL A 299 6.59 9.95 0.83
CA VAL A 299 7.46 8.93 1.42
C VAL A 299 8.59 8.55 0.46
N SER A 300 8.30 8.36 -0.83
CA SER A 300 9.36 8.10 -1.82
C SER A 300 10.31 9.29 -1.95
N ALA A 301 9.78 10.53 -2.00
CA ALA A 301 10.60 11.73 -2.09
C ALA A 301 11.49 11.95 -0.84
N TYR A 302 11.03 11.53 0.34
CA TYR A 302 11.80 11.60 1.58
C TYR A 302 13.16 10.91 1.45
N PHE A 303 13.25 9.77 0.78
CA PHE A 303 14.51 9.04 0.59
C PHE A 303 15.43 9.67 -0.47
N ALA A 304 14.89 10.55 -1.31
CA ALA A 304 15.62 11.18 -2.40
C ALA A 304 16.03 12.64 -2.13
N VAL A 305 15.42 13.29 -1.13
CA VAL A 305 15.69 14.70 -0.80
C VAL A 305 16.76 14.83 0.28
N LYS A 306 17.62 15.85 0.18
CA LYS A 306 18.56 16.26 1.25
C LYS A 306 17.80 16.87 2.44
N PRO A 307 18.35 16.77 3.67
CA PRO A 307 17.87 17.58 4.79
C PRO A 307 17.91 19.10 4.44
N GLY A 308 16.80 19.80 4.71
CA GLY A 308 16.62 21.22 4.36
C GLY A 308 16.25 21.46 2.89
N GLY A 309 16.09 20.42 2.09
CA GLY A 309 15.67 20.50 0.69
C GLY A 309 14.19 20.82 0.50
N ILE A 310 13.73 20.78 -0.76
CA ILE A 310 12.35 21.06 -1.15
C ILE A 310 11.77 19.85 -1.89
N ILE A 311 10.56 19.43 -1.53
CA ILE A 311 9.78 18.46 -2.28
C ILE A 311 8.65 19.21 -3.01
N ILE A 312 8.61 19.11 -4.32
CA ILE A 312 7.50 19.59 -5.16
C ILE A 312 6.57 18.41 -5.40
N PHE A 313 5.45 18.42 -4.70
CA PHE A 313 4.50 17.30 -4.64
C PHE A 313 3.29 17.59 -5.54
N ALA A 314 3.14 16.84 -6.62
CA ALA A 314 2.01 16.92 -7.53
C ALA A 314 1.01 15.81 -7.22
N ALA A 315 -0.11 16.18 -6.60
CA ALA A 315 -1.15 15.26 -6.16
C ALA A 315 -2.53 15.91 -6.34
N PRO A 316 -3.34 15.48 -7.33
CA PRO A 316 -4.66 16.05 -7.57
C PRO A 316 -5.60 15.91 -6.37
N CYS A 317 -5.60 14.78 -5.66
CA CYS A 317 -6.39 14.52 -4.46
C CYS A 317 -7.86 14.89 -4.66
N ILE A 318 -8.50 14.41 -5.73
CA ILE A 318 -9.86 14.82 -6.13
C ILE A 318 -10.93 14.44 -5.10
N GLU A 319 -10.66 13.43 -4.26
CA GLU A 319 -11.50 13.04 -3.13
C GLU A 319 -11.09 13.74 -1.81
N GLY A 320 -10.21 14.76 -1.87
CA GLY A 320 -9.83 15.57 -0.72
C GLY A 320 -8.75 14.95 0.16
N LEU A 321 -8.81 15.26 1.47
CA LEU A 321 -7.77 14.89 2.42
C LEU A 321 -7.83 13.41 2.81
N VAL A 322 -9.01 12.93 3.23
CA VAL A 322 -9.26 11.56 3.69
C VAL A 322 -10.77 11.35 3.94
N HIS A 323 -11.26 10.11 3.81
CA HIS A 323 -12.68 9.80 4.04
C HIS A 323 -13.01 9.32 5.45
N ASN A 324 -12.33 8.29 5.95
CA ASN A 324 -12.77 7.53 7.13
C ASN A 324 -12.01 7.85 8.42
N HIS A 325 -11.24 8.95 8.45
CA HIS A 325 -10.37 9.30 9.57
C HIS A 325 -10.64 10.73 10.06
N PRO A 326 -11.72 10.97 10.82
CA PRO A 326 -12.15 12.31 11.22
C PRO A 326 -11.12 13.04 12.10
N SER A 327 -10.31 12.31 12.87
CA SER A 327 -9.26 12.87 13.72
C SER A 327 -7.97 13.21 12.98
N PHE A 328 -7.88 12.93 11.67
CA PHE A 328 -6.64 13.09 10.91
C PHE A 328 -6.14 14.55 10.91
N ARG A 329 -7.05 15.55 10.77
CA ARG A 329 -6.68 16.98 10.86
C ARG A 329 -6.07 17.34 12.20
N GLU A 330 -6.59 16.79 13.30
CA GLU A 330 -6.04 17.00 14.63
C GLU A 330 -4.61 16.44 14.72
N TRP A 331 -4.39 15.21 14.25
CA TRP A 331 -3.05 14.61 14.26
C TRP A 331 -2.06 15.35 13.37
N LEU A 332 -2.45 15.81 12.18
CA LEU A 332 -1.61 16.57 11.25
C LEU A 332 -1.17 17.93 11.82
N SER A 333 -1.99 18.54 12.70
CA SER A 333 -1.67 19.82 13.33
C SER A 333 -0.58 19.72 14.39
N LEU A 334 -0.22 18.51 14.85
CA LEU A 334 0.75 18.30 15.90
C LEU A 334 2.20 18.33 15.38
N PRO A 335 3.14 18.97 16.12
CA PRO A 335 4.56 18.75 15.93
C PRO A 335 4.93 17.28 16.18
N LEU A 336 6.00 16.80 15.54
CA LEU A 336 6.41 15.38 15.59
C LEU A 336 6.58 14.86 17.02
N ASP A 337 7.26 15.60 17.89
CA ASP A 337 7.48 15.21 19.29
C ASP A 337 6.16 15.03 20.04
N LYS A 338 5.19 15.93 19.84
CA LYS A 338 3.87 15.89 20.46
C LYS A 338 3.02 14.75 19.94
N ALA A 339 3.06 14.51 18.62
CA ALA A 339 2.35 13.41 17.99
C ALA A 339 2.87 12.04 18.51
N LEU A 340 4.20 11.87 18.61
CA LEU A 340 4.82 10.65 19.14
C LEU A 340 4.46 10.41 20.62
N ILE A 341 4.48 11.46 21.46
CA ILE A 341 4.09 11.36 22.87
C ILE A 341 2.61 11.00 23.01
N LYS A 342 1.74 11.68 22.25
CA LYS A 342 0.29 11.39 22.25
C LYS A 342 0.02 9.96 21.80
N ALA A 343 0.62 9.51 20.69
CA ALA A 343 0.45 8.17 20.18
C ALA A 343 0.86 7.06 21.17
N ARG A 344 1.99 7.23 21.86
CA ARG A 344 2.46 6.28 22.89
C ARG A 344 1.55 6.17 24.10
N ASN A 345 0.86 7.26 24.46
CA ASN A 345 0.01 7.33 25.66
C ASN A 345 -1.46 7.04 25.36
N THR A 346 -1.83 6.86 24.10
CA THR A 346 -3.20 6.56 23.68
C THR A 346 -3.45 5.06 23.76
N ARG A 347 -4.64 4.68 24.23
CA ARG A 347 -5.06 3.26 24.28
C ARG A 347 -5.34 2.74 22.89
N LEU A 348 -4.89 1.51 22.61
CA LEU A 348 -5.05 0.87 21.29
C LEU A 348 -6.52 0.59 20.90
N ASP A 349 -7.39 0.46 21.90
CA ASP A 349 -8.82 0.20 21.71
C ASP A 349 -9.68 1.49 21.65
N ASP A 350 -9.06 2.65 21.75
CA ASP A 350 -9.75 3.94 21.60
C ASP A 350 -9.92 4.29 20.12
N ALA A 351 -11.03 3.86 19.54
CA ALA A 351 -11.35 4.13 18.14
C ALA A 351 -11.51 5.63 17.85
N ASN A 352 -11.88 6.46 18.85
CA ASN A 352 -12.04 7.91 18.66
C ASN A 352 -10.69 8.62 18.54
N ALA A 353 -9.63 8.05 19.11
CA ALA A 353 -8.29 8.59 18.99
C ALA A 353 -7.66 8.41 17.61
N ASP A 354 -8.17 7.47 16.85
CA ASP A 354 -7.76 7.19 15.46
C ASP A 354 -6.23 7.05 15.29
N LEU A 355 -5.69 6.00 15.92
CA LEU A 355 -4.25 5.75 15.90
C LEU A 355 -3.72 5.34 14.51
N VAL A 356 -4.60 4.97 13.59
CA VAL A 356 -4.25 4.75 12.18
C VAL A 356 -3.95 6.09 11.51
N ALA A 357 -4.79 7.11 11.78
CA ALA A 357 -4.53 8.47 11.34
C ALA A 357 -3.27 9.07 11.96
N ALA A 358 -2.99 8.71 13.23
CA ALA A 358 -1.76 9.12 13.91
C ALA A 358 -0.49 8.66 13.17
N ASP A 359 -0.46 7.42 12.67
CA ASP A 359 0.67 6.88 11.92
C ASP A 359 0.99 7.70 10.67
N VAL A 360 -0.02 7.92 9.82
CA VAL A 360 0.13 8.73 8.60
C VAL A 360 0.54 10.17 8.93
N ALA A 361 -0.05 10.77 9.96
CA ALA A 361 0.32 12.12 10.38
C ALA A 361 1.75 12.21 10.95
N ILE A 362 2.20 11.20 11.69
CA ILE A 362 3.58 11.11 12.20
C ILE A 362 4.56 10.92 11.04
N CYS A 363 4.23 10.08 10.06
CA CYS A 363 5.02 9.93 8.83
C CYS A 363 5.16 11.28 8.11
N ASN A 364 4.05 12.00 7.92
CA ASN A 364 4.05 13.35 7.35
C ASN A 364 4.93 14.32 8.16
N ALA A 365 4.81 14.31 9.48
CA ALA A 365 5.63 15.17 10.34
C ALA A 365 7.14 14.90 10.20
N LYS A 366 7.56 13.61 10.09
CA LYS A 366 8.96 13.23 9.80
C LYS A 366 9.44 13.82 8.47
N ILE A 367 8.57 13.79 7.43
CA ILE A 367 8.92 14.35 6.13
C ILE A 367 9.07 15.87 6.21
N ARG A 368 8.16 16.56 6.90
CA ARG A 368 8.21 18.04 7.11
C ARG A 368 9.43 18.49 7.91
N GLU A 369 9.90 17.71 8.85
CA GLU A 369 11.16 18.02 9.54
C GLU A 369 12.39 17.94 8.62
N LYS A 370 12.33 17.07 7.62
CA LYS A 370 13.43 16.89 6.67
C LYS A 370 13.44 17.90 5.54
N ALA A 371 12.25 18.24 4.97
CA ALA A 371 12.14 19.06 3.78
C ALA A 371 10.90 19.97 3.80
N ARG A 372 10.96 21.09 3.08
CA ARG A 372 9.78 21.91 2.78
C ARG A 372 8.98 21.26 1.67
N ILE A 373 7.65 21.37 1.75
CA ILE A 373 6.77 20.76 0.75
C ILE A 373 6.02 21.86 0.01
N PHE A 374 6.22 21.91 -1.32
CA PHE A 374 5.48 22.72 -2.27
C PHE A 374 4.44 21.81 -2.90
N ILE A 375 3.16 22.16 -2.81
CA ILE A 375 2.08 21.31 -3.31
C ILE A 375 1.42 21.90 -4.56
N VAL A 376 1.17 21.02 -5.52
CA VAL A 376 0.29 21.27 -6.66
C VAL A 376 -0.87 20.30 -6.56
N THR A 377 -2.08 20.81 -6.32
CA THR A 377 -3.28 20.00 -6.04
C THR A 377 -4.51 20.63 -6.68
N ALA A 378 -5.57 19.84 -6.80
CA ALA A 378 -6.88 20.30 -7.33
C ALA A 378 -8.02 20.09 -6.32
N GLY A 379 -7.90 19.10 -5.43
CA GLY A 379 -9.00 18.68 -4.55
C GLY A 379 -8.81 19.03 -3.07
N LEU A 380 -7.64 19.57 -2.65
CA LEU A 380 -7.46 20.01 -1.27
C LEU A 380 -7.89 21.46 -1.09
N SER A 381 -8.55 21.73 0.03
CA SER A 381 -8.91 23.10 0.43
C SER A 381 -7.69 23.88 0.95
N GLU A 382 -7.78 25.22 0.95
CA GLU A 382 -6.76 26.08 1.55
C GLU A 382 -6.57 25.74 3.06
N GLU A 383 -7.64 25.39 3.75
CA GLU A 383 -7.60 24.94 5.14
C GLU A 383 -6.77 23.64 5.29
N ASP A 384 -7.02 22.63 4.44
CA ASP A 384 -6.27 21.39 4.45
C ASP A 384 -4.80 21.60 4.16
N ILE A 385 -4.47 22.43 3.17
CA ILE A 385 -3.09 22.79 2.82
C ILE A 385 -2.41 23.50 3.99
N GLY A 386 -3.13 24.40 4.68
CA GLY A 386 -2.65 25.09 5.87
C GLY A 386 -2.35 24.14 7.03
N ILE A 387 -3.23 23.16 7.30
CA ILE A 387 -3.03 22.14 8.33
C ILE A 387 -1.83 21.24 8.00
N LEU A 388 -1.68 20.86 6.73
CA LEU A 388 -0.52 20.11 6.24
C LEU A 388 0.78 20.91 6.37
N GLY A 389 0.71 22.25 6.47
CA GLY A 389 1.89 23.12 6.53
C GLY A 389 2.65 23.19 5.21
N TYR A 390 1.94 23.06 4.07
CA TYR A 390 2.49 23.06 2.73
C TYR A 390 2.34 24.43 2.06
N GLU A 391 3.18 24.71 1.08
CA GLU A 391 3.11 25.92 0.28
C GLU A 391 2.44 25.60 -1.08
N PRO A 392 1.25 26.17 -1.39
CA PRO A 392 0.53 25.88 -2.62
C PRO A 392 1.12 26.60 -3.83
N PHE A 393 1.05 25.95 -5.01
CA PHE A 393 1.43 26.47 -6.31
C PHE A 393 0.44 26.02 -7.39
N GLU A 394 0.25 26.84 -8.41
CA GLU A 394 -0.64 26.54 -9.53
C GLU A 394 -0.09 25.44 -10.46
N SER A 395 1.24 25.32 -10.54
CA SER A 395 1.89 24.35 -11.39
C SER A 395 3.24 23.89 -10.85
N VAL A 396 3.67 22.72 -11.28
CA VAL A 396 5.03 22.21 -11.00
C VAL A 396 6.11 23.14 -11.53
N GLN A 397 5.86 23.83 -12.66
CA GLN A 397 6.82 24.79 -13.22
C GLN A 397 7.01 25.98 -12.30
N GLU A 398 5.93 26.54 -11.78
CA GLU A 398 5.99 27.66 -10.85
C GLU A 398 6.69 27.30 -9.54
N ALA A 399 6.31 26.14 -8.97
CA ALA A 399 6.95 25.58 -7.77
C ALA A 399 8.45 25.36 -7.97
N LEU A 400 8.86 24.83 -9.13
CA LEU A 400 10.28 24.63 -9.46
C LEU A 400 11.03 25.96 -9.58
N TYR A 401 10.42 26.94 -10.20
CA TYR A 401 11.02 28.26 -10.33
C TYR A 401 11.27 28.91 -8.95
N GLU A 402 10.28 28.82 -8.05
CA GLU A 402 10.42 29.33 -6.69
C GLU A 402 11.44 28.50 -5.87
N ALA A 403 11.47 27.18 -6.02
CA ALA A 403 12.45 26.33 -5.36
C ALA A 403 13.89 26.66 -5.77
N LEU A 404 14.12 26.88 -7.06
CA LEU A 404 15.45 27.27 -7.58
C LEU A 404 15.88 28.68 -7.17
N LYS A 405 14.95 29.59 -6.90
CA LYS A 405 15.27 30.89 -6.28
C LYS A 405 15.75 30.72 -4.85
N ARG A 406 15.11 29.84 -4.06
CA ARG A 406 15.47 29.59 -2.67
C ARG A 406 16.76 28.78 -2.53
N ILE A 407 17.00 27.85 -3.46
CA ILE A 407 18.21 27.01 -3.50
C ILE A 407 18.93 27.23 -4.84
N THR A 408 19.72 28.34 -4.88
CA THR A 408 20.46 28.72 -6.07
C THR A 408 21.45 27.63 -6.50
N GLY A 409 21.33 27.16 -7.75
CA GLY A 409 22.15 26.06 -8.26
C GLY A 409 21.77 24.68 -7.73
N GLY A 410 20.61 24.55 -7.07
CA GLY A 410 20.11 23.29 -6.50
C GLY A 410 20.01 22.16 -7.51
N THR A 411 20.37 20.97 -7.09
CA THR A 411 20.23 19.74 -7.84
C THR A 411 18.78 19.25 -7.80
N VAL A 412 18.29 18.68 -8.91
CA VAL A 412 16.90 18.27 -9.10
C VAL A 412 16.81 16.78 -9.39
N GLY A 413 15.89 16.09 -8.73
CA GLY A 413 15.48 14.73 -9.06
C GLY A 413 13.98 14.68 -9.38
N VAL A 414 13.57 13.74 -10.22
CA VAL A 414 12.18 13.60 -10.66
C VAL A 414 11.68 12.18 -10.43
N LEU A 415 10.57 12.01 -9.72
CA LEU A 415 9.88 10.74 -9.44
C LEU A 415 8.47 10.78 -10.08
N PRO A 416 8.30 10.39 -11.34
CA PRO A 416 7.02 10.49 -12.04
C PRO A 416 5.92 9.60 -11.47
N LYS A 417 6.28 8.49 -10.81
CA LYS A 417 5.34 7.54 -10.18
C LYS A 417 5.74 7.32 -8.71
N GLY A 418 5.79 8.42 -7.96
CA GLY A 418 6.21 8.41 -6.56
C GLY A 418 5.41 7.49 -5.66
N GLY A 419 4.11 7.31 -5.93
CA GLY A 419 3.24 6.43 -5.14
C GLY A 419 3.69 4.96 -5.06
N VAL A 420 4.60 4.53 -5.94
CA VAL A 420 5.16 3.17 -5.97
C VAL A 420 6.69 3.13 -6.12
N SER A 421 7.34 4.29 -6.24
CA SER A 421 8.80 4.36 -6.42
C SER A 421 9.54 3.98 -5.15
N LEU A 422 10.68 3.31 -5.34
CA LEU A 422 11.58 2.89 -4.26
C LEU A 422 12.99 3.48 -4.48
N PRO A 423 13.26 4.72 -4.04
CA PRO A 423 14.59 5.31 -4.15
C PRO A 423 15.61 4.54 -3.30
N ARG A 424 16.77 4.21 -3.90
CA ARG A 424 17.90 3.53 -3.25
C ARG A 424 19.20 4.23 -3.62
N LEU A 425 20.00 4.52 -2.60
CA LEU A 425 21.38 4.98 -2.76
C LEU A 425 22.27 3.84 -3.26
N GLU A 426 23.01 4.07 -4.35
CA GLU A 426 24.02 3.15 -4.91
C GLU A 426 25.34 3.85 -5.18
#